data_c71d424d544a1d52386ce7d99c27f860
#
_entry.id   c71d424d544a1d52386ce7d99c27f860
#
_cell.length_a   1.000
_cell.length_b   1.000
_cell.length_c   1.000
_cell.angle_alpha   90.00
_cell.angle_beta   90.00
_cell.angle_gamma   90.00
#
_symmetry.space_group_name_H-M   'P 1'
#
loop_
_entity.id
_entity.type
_entity.pdbx_description
1 polymer ?
#
loop_
_entity_poly.entity_id
_entity_poly.type
_entity_poly.pdbx_seq_one_letter_code
_entity_poly.pdbx_strand_id
1 'polypeptide(L)'
;MFNRLIEIIRGVIKKVFPSKTIKQVLGQDIAISQAMINKIETWNAMYNGQASWIDNKVSSLMIEQGICTEFANVCLNEMEANVSNEQVDAIFQESIKALNENLQLGLGLGSFCIKPLGGDAVEYITADRFIPLAFNAKDRLTSVVFIQVKRVGESTFYIRLEYHEWKEDKTLRIQNKTYKSSDGNSIGSPIALTYIEEWANLPEDVFYTGVEKPDFGYYRNPIKNTVDNSPCGISVFDTSINLIKMTDTQFARLDWEFESGERAVHVDITALQAVPVIGKDGDRTFKMPKLSERLYRALNLSKGNGDDIYQEYSPTLRDSNIISGLNAYLRRIEFNSCLSYGDLSDVNEVDKTATEAKIAKKRKFNRVKAIQSNLKDCLEDLVYALAFYNGLTKTGYEFVCTFKDSILVDEETERQQDRQDVAMGALNLWEYRMKWMGETEEQAKAMIPDPALVDE
;
A
#
# COMPACT_ATOMS: atom_id res chain seq x y z
N MET A 1 -21.68 4.39 0.65
CA MET A 1 -21.86 4.76 -0.78
C MET A 1 -20.54 4.62 -1.55
N PHE A 2 -19.43 5.12 -1.05
CA PHE A 2 -18.10 5.02 -1.68
C PHE A 2 -17.62 3.57 -1.88
N ASN A 3 -17.70 2.72 -0.87
CA ASN A 3 -17.33 1.29 -0.97
C ASN A 3 -18.10 0.54 -2.05
N ARG A 4 -19.38 0.86 -2.23
CA ARG A 4 -20.22 0.23 -3.28
C ARG A 4 -19.83 0.69 -4.69
N LEU A 5 -19.32 1.92 -4.85
CA LEU A 5 -18.78 2.40 -6.12
C LEU A 5 -17.47 1.69 -6.46
N ILE A 6 -16.61 1.48 -5.47
CA ILE A 6 -15.34 0.73 -5.60
C ILE A 6 -15.61 -0.74 -5.97
N GLU A 7 -16.59 -1.40 -5.33
CA GLU A 7 -17.01 -2.76 -5.68
C GLU A 7 -17.55 -2.85 -7.11
N ILE A 8 -18.25 -1.82 -7.57
CA ILE A 8 -18.77 -1.74 -8.94
C ILE A 8 -17.62 -1.54 -9.93
N ILE A 9 -16.69 -0.64 -9.66
CA ILE A 9 -15.48 -0.44 -10.49
C ILE A 9 -14.71 -1.76 -10.59
N ARG A 10 -14.49 -2.47 -9.47
CA ARG A 10 -13.86 -3.80 -9.43
C ARG A 10 -14.65 -4.83 -10.24
N GLY A 11 -15.98 -4.83 -10.15
CA GLY A 11 -16.84 -5.71 -10.92
C GLY A 11 -16.78 -5.46 -12.42
N VAL A 12 -16.70 -4.19 -12.83
CA VAL A 12 -16.50 -3.79 -14.23
C VAL A 12 -15.14 -4.27 -14.72
N ILE A 13 -14.09 -4.00 -13.99
CA ILE A 13 -12.75 -4.46 -14.32
C ILE A 13 -12.73 -5.98 -14.47
N LYS A 14 -13.21 -6.74 -13.51
CA LYS A 14 -13.23 -8.20 -13.53
C LYS A 14 -13.99 -8.82 -14.72
N LYS A 15 -15.01 -8.16 -15.23
CA LYS A 15 -15.83 -8.66 -16.35
C LYS A 15 -15.56 -7.97 -17.68
N VAL A 16 -15.06 -6.74 -17.68
CA VAL A 16 -14.56 -6.05 -18.88
C VAL A 16 -13.24 -6.66 -19.34
N PHE A 17 -12.56 -7.39 -18.46
CA PHE A 17 -11.23 -7.97 -18.65
C PHE A 17 -11.10 -9.48 -18.95
N PRO A 18 -12.00 -10.17 -19.58
CA PRO A 18 -11.51 -11.25 -20.40
C PRO A 18 -10.69 -10.59 -21.52
N SER A 19 -9.45 -11.04 -21.70
CA SER A 19 -8.54 -10.58 -22.78
C SER A 19 -9.20 -10.47 -24.16
N LYS A 20 -10.26 -11.24 -24.39
CA LYS A 20 -11.13 -11.19 -25.55
C LYS A 20 -11.87 -9.86 -25.71
N THR A 21 -12.34 -9.24 -24.64
CA THR A 21 -13.15 -8.01 -24.72
C THR A 21 -12.29 -6.80 -25.07
N ILE A 22 -11.10 -6.67 -24.49
CA ILE A 22 -10.17 -5.59 -24.81
C ILE A 22 -9.66 -5.75 -26.25
N LYS A 23 -9.32 -6.98 -26.65
CA LYS A 23 -8.91 -7.26 -28.02
C LYS A 23 -10.03 -6.90 -29.01
N GLN A 24 -11.30 -7.17 -28.69
CA GLN A 24 -12.46 -6.78 -29.52
C GLN A 24 -12.68 -5.26 -29.55
N VAL A 25 -12.48 -4.58 -28.42
CA VAL A 25 -12.79 -3.16 -28.26
C VAL A 25 -11.65 -2.26 -28.80
N LEU A 26 -10.40 -2.61 -28.53
CA LEU A 26 -9.22 -1.81 -28.84
C LEU A 26 -8.36 -2.40 -29.96
N GLY A 27 -8.55 -3.67 -30.33
CA GLY A 27 -7.70 -4.38 -31.31
C GLY A 27 -6.31 -4.73 -30.78
N GLN A 28 -6.08 -4.60 -29.48
CA GLN A 28 -4.78 -4.78 -28.82
C GLN A 28 -4.80 -5.96 -27.87
N ASP A 29 -3.67 -6.66 -27.73
CA ASP A 29 -3.48 -7.67 -26.70
C ASP A 29 -3.08 -7.04 -25.36
N ILE A 30 -3.41 -7.69 -24.25
CA ILE A 30 -3.08 -7.23 -22.89
C ILE A 30 -1.69 -7.76 -22.53
N ALA A 31 -0.84 -6.91 -21.93
CA ALA A 31 0.53 -7.29 -21.54
C ALA A 31 0.61 -8.11 -20.23
N ILE A 32 -0.50 -8.30 -19.53
CA ILE A 32 -0.56 -9.05 -18.26
C ILE A 32 -1.49 -10.25 -18.37
N SER A 33 -1.21 -11.27 -17.56
CA SER A 33 -2.04 -12.48 -17.52
C SER A 33 -3.30 -12.30 -16.66
N GLN A 34 -4.29 -13.20 -16.83
CA GLN A 34 -5.45 -13.25 -15.94
C GLN A 34 -5.03 -13.55 -14.48
N ALA A 35 -3.95 -14.31 -14.29
CA ALA A 35 -3.41 -14.57 -12.96
C ALA A 35 -2.95 -13.28 -12.27
N MET A 36 -2.31 -12.36 -13.01
CA MET A 36 -1.89 -11.07 -12.48
C MET A 36 -3.09 -10.19 -12.09
N ILE A 37 -4.14 -10.15 -12.92
CA ILE A 37 -5.38 -9.42 -12.62
C ILE A 37 -6.00 -9.96 -11.32
N ASN A 38 -6.12 -11.27 -11.17
CA ASN A 38 -6.66 -11.89 -9.96
C ASN A 38 -5.80 -11.59 -8.72
N LYS A 39 -4.49 -11.47 -8.89
CA LYS A 39 -3.58 -11.09 -7.80
C LYS A 39 -3.77 -9.63 -7.38
N ILE A 40 -3.90 -8.70 -8.32
CA ILE A 40 -4.20 -7.29 -8.03
C ILE A 40 -5.52 -7.17 -7.24
N GLU A 41 -6.55 -7.92 -7.61
CA GLU A 41 -7.80 -7.99 -6.85
C GLU A 41 -7.59 -8.52 -5.43
N THR A 42 -6.79 -9.57 -5.27
CA THR A 42 -6.47 -10.15 -3.97
C THR A 42 -5.75 -9.15 -3.09
N TRP A 43 -4.70 -8.49 -3.62
CA TRP A 43 -3.95 -7.47 -2.87
C TRP A 43 -4.84 -6.29 -2.47
N ASN A 44 -5.73 -5.86 -3.36
CA ASN A 44 -6.67 -4.78 -3.07
C ASN A 44 -7.67 -5.18 -1.96
N ALA A 45 -8.22 -6.41 -2.01
CA ALA A 45 -9.08 -6.91 -0.96
C ALA A 45 -8.36 -6.98 0.39
N MET A 46 -7.11 -7.49 0.40
CA MET A 46 -6.28 -7.56 1.60
C MET A 46 -5.98 -6.17 2.16
N TYR A 47 -5.50 -5.25 1.32
CA TYR A 47 -5.20 -3.86 1.72
C TYR A 47 -6.40 -3.16 2.37
N ASN A 48 -7.63 -3.50 1.95
CA ASN A 48 -8.86 -2.95 2.51
C ASN A 48 -9.46 -3.79 3.66
N GLY A 49 -8.72 -4.76 4.21
CA GLY A 49 -9.20 -5.62 5.29
C GLY A 49 -10.34 -6.55 4.89
N GLN A 50 -10.47 -6.85 3.59
CA GLN A 50 -11.53 -7.67 3.00
C GLN A 50 -10.97 -8.94 2.35
N ALA A 51 -9.89 -9.48 2.90
CA ALA A 51 -9.33 -10.74 2.42
C ALA A 51 -10.35 -11.88 2.56
N SER A 52 -10.22 -12.89 1.69
CA SER A 52 -11.21 -13.99 1.59
C SER A 52 -11.34 -14.86 2.86
N TRP A 53 -10.42 -14.73 3.81
CA TRP A 53 -10.46 -15.45 5.10
C TRP A 53 -10.99 -14.61 6.25
N ILE A 54 -11.28 -13.32 6.02
CA ILE A 54 -11.87 -12.43 7.02
C ILE A 54 -13.37 -12.69 7.10
N ASP A 55 -13.87 -12.96 8.30
CA ASP A 55 -15.26 -13.26 8.57
C ASP A 55 -15.68 -12.73 9.97
N ASN A 56 -16.78 -13.22 10.50
CA ASN A 56 -17.27 -12.81 11.83
C ASN A 56 -16.38 -13.30 13.00
N LYS A 57 -15.41 -14.19 12.74
CA LYS A 57 -14.52 -14.78 13.75
C LYS A 57 -13.08 -14.34 13.58
N VAL A 58 -12.68 -14.01 12.36
CA VAL A 58 -11.31 -13.62 12.01
C VAL A 58 -11.33 -12.19 11.50
N SER A 59 -10.79 -11.28 12.29
CA SER A 59 -10.59 -9.89 11.92
C SER A 59 -9.23 -9.68 11.25
N SER A 60 -9.14 -8.73 10.33
CA SER A 60 -7.86 -8.34 9.75
C SER A 60 -7.07 -7.46 10.73
N LEU A 61 -5.80 -7.76 10.89
CA LEU A 61 -4.84 -6.92 11.62
C LEU A 61 -4.32 -5.73 10.79
N MET A 62 -4.72 -5.60 9.53
CA MET A 62 -4.31 -4.53 8.61
C MET A 62 -2.78 -4.43 8.45
N ILE A 63 -2.09 -5.57 8.55
CA ILE A 63 -0.62 -5.66 8.42
C ILE A 63 -0.16 -5.12 7.07
N GLU A 64 -0.93 -5.36 6.02
CA GLU A 64 -0.68 -4.89 4.66
C GLU A 64 -0.59 -3.38 4.57
N GLN A 65 -1.52 -2.67 5.22
CA GLN A 65 -1.48 -1.21 5.30
C GLN A 65 -0.28 -0.75 6.11
N GLY A 66 0.01 -1.41 7.23
CA GLY A 66 1.19 -1.09 8.06
C GLY A 66 2.49 -1.17 7.27
N ILE A 67 2.68 -2.24 6.48
CA ILE A 67 3.85 -2.41 5.61
C ILE A 67 3.94 -1.28 4.57
N CYS A 68 2.84 -0.98 3.89
CA CYS A 68 2.80 0.05 2.84
C CYS A 68 3.02 1.45 3.41
N THR A 69 2.40 1.76 4.55
CA THR A 69 2.56 3.05 5.25
C THR A 69 3.99 3.27 5.70
N GLU A 70 4.61 2.24 6.29
CA GLU A 70 5.99 2.32 6.74
C GLU A 70 6.96 2.61 5.59
N PHE A 71 6.84 1.87 4.47
CA PHE A 71 7.68 2.13 3.31
C PHE A 71 7.42 3.51 2.69
N ALA A 72 6.15 3.94 2.56
CA ALA A 72 5.83 5.24 1.98
C ALA A 72 6.40 6.38 2.82
N ASN A 73 6.23 6.31 4.15
CA ASN A 73 6.75 7.31 5.07
C ASN A 73 8.27 7.40 5.01
N VAL A 74 8.97 6.27 5.09
CA VAL A 74 10.43 6.26 5.03
C VAL A 74 10.95 6.72 3.66
N CYS A 75 10.28 6.34 2.56
CA CYS A 75 10.68 6.77 1.21
C CYS A 75 10.54 8.28 0.99
N LEU A 76 9.53 8.92 1.57
CA LEU A 76 9.18 10.31 1.28
C LEU A 76 9.59 11.31 2.37
N ASN A 77 10.06 10.82 3.53
CA ASN A 77 10.33 11.66 4.70
C ASN A 77 11.24 12.86 4.39
N GLU A 78 12.27 12.67 3.59
CA GLU A 78 13.27 13.68 3.26
C GLU A 78 13.40 13.85 1.74
N MET A 79 12.28 13.68 1.01
CA MET A 79 12.25 13.92 -0.43
C MET A 79 12.21 15.43 -0.71
N GLU A 80 13.15 15.89 -1.51
CA GLU A 80 13.16 17.24 -2.08
C GLU A 80 13.11 17.10 -3.61
N ALA A 81 12.07 17.67 -4.23
CA ALA A 81 11.88 17.60 -5.68
C ALA A 81 11.40 18.94 -6.21
N ASN A 82 12.07 19.47 -7.24
CA ASN A 82 11.80 20.77 -7.82
C ASN A 82 11.99 20.74 -9.33
N VAL A 83 11.28 21.62 -10.04
CA VAL A 83 11.41 21.86 -11.48
C VAL A 83 11.87 23.31 -11.69
N SER A 84 12.87 23.53 -12.55
CA SER A 84 13.41 24.87 -12.79
C SER A 84 12.41 25.85 -13.42
N ASN A 85 11.38 25.36 -14.09
CA ASN A 85 10.31 26.18 -14.66
C ASN A 85 9.22 26.41 -13.62
N GLU A 86 8.99 27.66 -13.18
CA GLU A 86 8.04 28.03 -12.12
C GLU A 86 6.60 27.57 -12.38
N GLN A 87 6.13 27.61 -13.63
CA GLN A 87 4.76 27.20 -13.96
C GLN A 87 4.59 25.69 -13.79
N VAL A 88 5.54 24.91 -14.32
CA VAL A 88 5.51 23.44 -14.19
C VAL A 88 5.74 23.04 -12.74
N ASP A 89 6.65 23.74 -12.02
CA ASP A 89 6.93 23.45 -10.63
C ASP A 89 5.69 23.68 -9.73
N ALA A 90 4.95 24.77 -9.94
CA ALA A 90 3.73 25.02 -9.17
C ALA A 90 2.70 23.90 -9.31
N ILE A 91 2.49 23.37 -10.55
CA ILE A 91 1.59 22.25 -10.81
C ILE A 91 2.16 20.96 -10.21
N PHE A 92 3.46 20.74 -10.33
CA PHE A 92 4.15 19.58 -9.79
C PHE A 92 4.07 19.54 -8.26
N GLN A 93 4.35 20.67 -7.56
CA GLN A 93 4.26 20.75 -6.10
C GLN A 93 2.84 20.47 -5.59
N GLU A 94 1.81 20.96 -6.27
CA GLU A 94 0.43 20.64 -5.95
C GLU A 94 0.13 19.16 -6.15
N SER A 95 0.64 18.58 -7.24
CA SER A 95 0.45 17.17 -7.58
C SER A 95 1.04 16.21 -6.57
N ILE A 96 2.21 16.51 -6.02
CA ILE A 96 2.91 15.61 -5.08
C ILE A 96 2.35 15.66 -3.64
N LYS A 97 1.43 16.57 -3.30
CA LYS A 97 0.78 16.58 -1.99
C LYS A 97 0.04 15.28 -1.67
N ALA A 98 -0.54 14.65 -2.70
CA ALA A 98 -1.22 13.36 -2.56
C ALA A 98 -0.29 12.14 -2.77
N LEU A 99 1.01 12.36 -2.93
CA LEU A 99 1.96 11.31 -3.30
C LEU A 99 2.06 10.22 -2.22
N ASN A 100 2.07 10.58 -0.94
CA ASN A 100 2.21 9.60 0.15
C ASN A 100 1.08 8.56 0.13
N GLU A 101 -0.17 9.02 0.07
CA GLU A 101 -1.34 8.14 0.06
C GLU A 101 -1.36 7.24 -1.20
N ASN A 102 -1.00 7.80 -2.35
CA ASN A 102 -0.98 7.06 -3.61
C ASN A 102 0.22 6.11 -3.70
N LEU A 103 1.36 6.44 -3.10
CA LEU A 103 2.49 5.53 -2.99
C LEU A 103 2.14 4.32 -2.11
N GLN A 104 1.42 4.52 -0.98
CA GLN A 104 0.93 3.40 -0.16
C GLN A 104 0.08 2.43 -0.99
N LEU A 105 -0.86 2.95 -1.80
CA LEU A 105 -1.67 2.13 -2.71
C LEU A 105 -0.82 1.46 -3.79
N GLY A 106 0.16 2.18 -4.36
CA GLY A 106 1.08 1.61 -5.33
C GLY A 106 1.95 0.50 -4.78
N LEU A 107 2.43 0.64 -3.53
CA LEU A 107 3.15 -0.40 -2.80
C LEU A 107 2.26 -1.62 -2.56
N GLY A 108 1.00 -1.40 -2.19
CA GLY A 108 0.02 -2.45 -1.94
C GLY A 108 -0.41 -3.19 -3.21
N LEU A 109 -0.66 -2.48 -4.30
CA LEU A 109 -1.20 -3.03 -5.55
C LEU A 109 -0.13 -3.34 -6.61
N GLY A 110 1.13 -3.02 -6.32
CA GLY A 110 2.26 -3.31 -7.18
C GLY A 110 2.68 -2.16 -8.10
N SER A 111 1.77 -1.29 -8.51
CA SER A 111 2.05 -0.15 -9.39
C SER A 111 0.94 0.90 -9.37
N PHE A 112 1.27 2.09 -9.87
CA PHE A 112 0.29 3.15 -10.20
C PHE A 112 0.80 3.98 -11.38
N CYS A 113 -0.12 4.71 -12.03
CA CYS A 113 0.19 5.74 -13.00
C CYS A 113 -0.18 7.11 -12.47
N ILE A 114 0.54 8.14 -12.92
CA ILE A 114 0.18 9.54 -12.71
C ILE A 114 0.08 10.18 -14.10
N LYS A 115 -1.06 10.78 -14.40
CA LYS A 115 -1.22 11.48 -15.69
C LYS A 115 -1.80 12.88 -15.51
N PRO A 116 -1.42 13.87 -16.34
CA PRO A 116 -2.10 15.15 -16.42
C PRO A 116 -3.57 14.99 -16.83
N LEU A 117 -4.45 15.80 -16.21
CA LEU A 117 -5.86 15.96 -16.62
C LEU A 117 -6.11 17.18 -17.51
N GLY A 118 -5.03 17.75 -18.04
CA GLY A 118 -5.02 19.07 -18.69
C GLY A 118 -4.88 20.19 -17.65
N GLY A 119 -4.35 21.34 -18.07
CA GLY A 119 -4.19 22.51 -17.21
C GLY A 119 -3.25 22.26 -16.04
N ASP A 120 -3.79 22.31 -14.83
CA ASP A 120 -3.08 22.33 -13.56
C ASP A 120 -3.38 21.13 -12.64
N ALA A 121 -4.03 20.09 -13.13
CA ALA A 121 -4.40 18.92 -12.35
C ALA A 121 -3.75 17.62 -12.86
N VAL A 122 -3.58 16.68 -11.95
CA VAL A 122 -3.14 15.30 -12.26
C VAL A 122 -4.10 14.29 -11.68
N GLU A 123 -4.15 13.10 -12.27
CA GLU A 123 -4.87 11.95 -11.74
C GLU A 123 -3.89 10.83 -11.38
N TYR A 124 -4.02 10.30 -10.15
CA TYR A 124 -3.38 9.07 -9.72
C TYR A 124 -4.28 7.88 -10.02
N ILE A 125 -3.76 6.90 -10.72
CA ILE A 125 -4.51 5.74 -11.20
C ILE A 125 -3.80 4.47 -10.71
N THR A 126 -4.44 3.76 -9.80
CA THR A 126 -3.92 2.53 -9.20
C THR A 126 -4.02 1.33 -10.14
N ALA A 127 -3.25 0.26 -9.89
CA ALA A 127 -3.15 -0.92 -10.75
C ALA A 127 -4.48 -1.61 -11.06
N ASP A 128 -5.49 -1.43 -10.22
CA ASP A 128 -6.84 -1.93 -10.43
C ASP A 128 -7.71 -1.05 -11.35
N ARG A 129 -7.18 0.08 -11.86
CA ARG A 129 -7.91 1.05 -12.70
C ARG A 129 -7.24 1.33 -14.04
N PHE A 130 -6.14 0.68 -14.36
CA PHE A 130 -5.52 0.74 -15.67
C PHE A 130 -5.08 -0.63 -16.17
N ILE A 131 -4.88 -0.75 -17.48
CA ILE A 131 -4.46 -1.98 -18.16
C ILE A 131 -3.20 -1.73 -18.94
N PRO A 132 -2.08 -2.34 -18.59
CA PRO A 132 -0.90 -2.34 -19.42
C PRO A 132 -1.14 -3.12 -20.72
N LEU A 133 -0.82 -2.51 -21.87
CA LEU A 133 -0.93 -3.16 -23.19
C LEU A 133 0.43 -3.47 -23.80
N ALA A 134 1.42 -2.60 -23.62
CA ALA A 134 2.76 -2.83 -24.15
C ALA A 134 3.84 -2.23 -23.26
N PHE A 135 4.98 -2.91 -23.21
CA PHE A 135 6.23 -2.44 -22.64
C PHE A 135 7.32 -2.45 -23.71
N ASN A 136 8.26 -1.53 -23.62
CA ASN A 136 9.44 -1.55 -24.50
C ASN A 136 10.55 -2.50 -23.96
N ALA A 137 11.65 -2.61 -24.69
CA ALA A 137 12.79 -3.45 -24.33
C ALA A 137 13.48 -3.07 -22.99
N LYS A 138 13.18 -1.89 -22.45
CA LYS A 138 13.67 -1.41 -21.15
C LYS A 138 12.62 -1.56 -20.05
N ASP A 139 11.58 -2.37 -20.26
CA ASP A 139 10.47 -2.56 -19.32
C ASP A 139 9.69 -1.26 -18.99
N ARG A 140 9.76 -0.24 -19.82
CA ARG A 140 8.97 0.98 -19.67
C ARG A 140 7.58 0.78 -20.29
N LEU A 141 6.54 1.16 -19.57
CA LEU A 141 5.16 1.09 -20.09
C LEU A 141 4.97 2.11 -21.21
N THR A 142 4.61 1.62 -22.40
CA THR A 142 4.46 2.45 -23.61
C THR A 142 3.02 2.56 -24.08
N SER A 143 2.19 1.57 -23.74
CA SER A 143 0.77 1.60 -24.09
C SER A 143 -0.07 1.13 -22.92
N VAL A 144 -1.13 1.88 -22.61
CA VAL A 144 -1.99 1.68 -21.44
C VAL A 144 -3.42 2.09 -21.74
N VAL A 145 -4.37 1.46 -21.08
CA VAL A 145 -5.78 1.90 -21.04
C VAL A 145 -6.11 2.33 -19.62
N PHE A 146 -6.52 3.56 -19.45
CA PHE A 146 -7.10 4.06 -18.21
C PHE A 146 -8.61 3.90 -18.23
N ILE A 147 -9.17 3.45 -17.10
CA ILE A 147 -10.59 3.15 -16.98
C ILE A 147 -11.22 4.13 -16.02
N GLN A 148 -12.17 4.90 -16.53
CA GLN A 148 -13.00 5.76 -15.70
C GLN A 148 -14.44 5.24 -15.71
N VAL A 149 -15.04 5.19 -14.52
CA VAL A 149 -16.43 4.77 -14.35
C VAL A 149 -17.21 5.86 -13.62
N LYS A 150 -18.26 6.35 -14.25
CA LYS A 150 -19.19 7.32 -13.65
C LYS A 150 -20.56 6.66 -13.47
N ARG A 151 -21.07 6.70 -12.25
CA ARG A 151 -22.41 6.24 -11.94
C ARG A 151 -23.39 7.39 -11.98
N VAL A 152 -24.50 7.21 -12.73
CA VAL A 152 -25.60 8.17 -12.79
C VAL A 152 -26.89 7.45 -12.40
N GLY A 153 -27.52 7.89 -11.31
CA GLY A 153 -28.66 7.19 -10.72
C GLY A 153 -28.28 5.89 -10.02
N GLU A 154 -29.23 4.95 -9.92
CA GLU A 154 -29.04 3.70 -9.17
C GLU A 154 -28.41 2.57 -9.99
N SER A 155 -28.66 2.52 -11.29
CA SER A 155 -28.32 1.37 -12.15
C SER A 155 -27.61 1.72 -13.46
N THR A 156 -27.30 3.00 -13.71
CA THR A 156 -26.65 3.38 -14.96
C THR A 156 -25.17 3.73 -14.71
N PHE A 157 -24.29 3.10 -15.47
CA PHE A 157 -22.86 3.31 -15.42
C PHE A 157 -22.35 3.75 -16.78
N TYR A 158 -21.55 4.79 -16.78
CA TYR A 158 -20.83 5.25 -17.95
C TYR A 158 -19.37 4.90 -17.77
N ILE A 159 -18.81 4.23 -18.76
CA ILE A 159 -17.43 3.73 -18.73
C ILE A 159 -16.67 4.41 -19.86
N ARG A 160 -15.58 5.09 -19.53
CA ARG A 160 -14.66 5.64 -20.50
C ARG A 160 -13.35 4.82 -20.47
N LEU A 161 -12.95 4.34 -21.62
CA LEU A 161 -11.65 3.71 -21.87
C LEU A 161 -10.80 4.75 -22.60
N GLU A 162 -9.77 5.23 -21.93
CA GLU A 162 -8.82 6.19 -22.44
C GLU A 162 -7.52 5.45 -22.76
N TYR A 163 -7.27 5.25 -24.04
CA TYR A 163 -6.12 4.53 -24.57
C TYR A 163 -5.00 5.50 -24.90
N HIS A 164 -3.81 5.26 -24.34
CA HIS A 164 -2.57 5.96 -24.65
C HIS A 164 -1.59 5.00 -25.28
N GLU A 165 -1.02 5.38 -26.43
CA GLU A 165 0.01 4.61 -27.14
C GLU A 165 1.16 5.53 -27.52
N TRP A 166 2.29 5.37 -26.89
CA TRP A 166 3.53 6.02 -27.28
C TRP A 166 4.42 5.04 -28.04
N LYS A 167 5.05 5.48 -29.12
CA LYS A 167 5.95 4.68 -29.95
C LYS A 167 7.35 5.31 -29.99
N GLU A 168 8.35 4.46 -30.23
CA GLU A 168 9.76 4.89 -30.34
C GLU A 168 10.02 5.82 -31.53
N ASP A 169 9.11 5.89 -32.50
CA ASP A 169 9.11 6.91 -33.60
C ASP A 169 8.68 8.30 -33.11
N LYS A 170 8.53 8.48 -31.79
CA LYS A 170 8.10 9.72 -31.13
C LYS A 170 6.68 10.16 -31.48
N THR A 171 5.82 9.20 -31.75
CA THR A 171 4.38 9.43 -31.90
C THR A 171 3.62 9.04 -30.64
N LEU A 172 2.64 9.85 -30.25
CA LEU A 172 1.71 9.58 -29.17
C LEU A 172 0.29 9.61 -29.74
N ARG A 173 -0.46 8.56 -29.50
CA ARG A 173 -1.89 8.48 -29.80
C ARG A 173 -2.70 8.40 -28.53
N ILE A 174 -3.76 9.21 -28.43
CA ILE A 174 -4.74 9.14 -27.36
C ILE A 174 -6.10 8.89 -27.97
N GLN A 175 -6.79 7.82 -27.56
CA GLN A 175 -8.12 7.46 -28.06
C GLN A 175 -9.09 7.26 -26.91
N ASN A 176 -10.28 7.89 -26.99
CA ASN A 176 -11.34 7.76 -26.02
C ASN A 176 -12.48 6.95 -26.60
N LYS A 177 -12.94 5.93 -25.87
CA LYS A 177 -14.13 5.13 -26.18
C LYS A 177 -15.04 5.07 -24.96
N THR A 178 -16.32 5.36 -25.16
CA THR A 178 -17.29 5.42 -24.07
C THR A 178 -18.41 4.42 -24.26
N TYR A 179 -18.88 3.89 -23.14
CA TYR A 179 -19.89 2.86 -23.08
C TYR A 179 -20.90 3.15 -21.98
N LYS A 180 -22.13 2.68 -22.17
CA LYS A 180 -23.20 2.73 -21.18
C LYS A 180 -23.55 1.31 -20.76
N SER A 181 -23.39 1.02 -19.48
CA SER A 181 -23.74 -0.25 -18.85
C SER A 181 -24.93 -0.07 -17.90
N SER A 182 -25.82 -1.06 -17.86
CA SER A 182 -26.99 -1.09 -16.96
C SER A 182 -26.73 -1.84 -15.66
N ASP A 183 -25.65 -2.61 -15.59
CA ASP A 183 -25.33 -3.47 -14.44
C ASP A 183 -23.97 -3.14 -13.79
N GLY A 184 -23.18 -2.25 -14.42
CA GLY A 184 -21.83 -1.94 -13.98
C GLY A 184 -20.85 -3.12 -14.03
N ASN A 185 -21.27 -4.26 -14.55
CA ASN A 185 -20.51 -5.51 -14.60
C ASN A 185 -20.11 -5.91 -16.02
N SER A 186 -20.65 -5.25 -17.02
CA SER A 186 -20.33 -5.42 -18.44
C SER A 186 -19.94 -4.07 -19.02
N ILE A 187 -19.19 -4.09 -20.12
CA ILE A 187 -18.80 -2.84 -20.78
C ILE A 187 -20.02 -2.09 -21.34
N GLY A 188 -21.09 -2.81 -21.66
CA GLY A 188 -22.34 -2.27 -22.18
C GLY A 188 -22.26 -1.87 -23.66
N SER A 189 -23.12 -0.94 -24.07
CA SER A 189 -23.22 -0.45 -25.45
C SER A 189 -22.39 0.82 -25.68
N PRO A 190 -21.75 0.97 -26.84
CA PRO A 190 -21.00 2.18 -27.17
C PRO A 190 -21.93 3.41 -27.24
N ILE A 191 -21.44 4.54 -26.75
CA ILE A 191 -22.10 5.85 -26.77
C ILE A 191 -21.12 6.94 -27.18
N ALA A 192 -21.60 8.13 -27.53
CA ALA A 192 -20.74 9.27 -27.79
C ALA A 192 -20.21 9.90 -26.49
N LEU A 193 -19.04 10.51 -26.52
CA LEU A 193 -18.43 11.24 -25.39
C LEU A 193 -19.34 12.35 -24.85
N THR A 194 -20.13 12.96 -25.72
CA THR A 194 -21.07 14.05 -25.40
C THR A 194 -22.20 13.68 -24.44
N TYR A 195 -22.40 12.40 -24.16
CA TYR A 195 -23.38 11.96 -23.14
C TYR A 195 -23.02 12.36 -21.71
N ILE A 196 -21.74 12.63 -21.46
CA ILE A 196 -21.23 13.06 -20.16
C ILE A 196 -20.56 14.42 -20.35
N GLU A 197 -21.04 15.43 -19.65
CA GLU A 197 -20.59 16.82 -19.77
C GLU A 197 -19.06 16.95 -19.58
N GLU A 198 -18.49 16.24 -18.62
CA GLU A 198 -17.04 16.26 -18.33
C GLU A 198 -16.19 15.65 -19.45
N TRP A 199 -16.79 14.80 -20.30
CA TRP A 199 -16.09 14.15 -21.42
C TRP A 199 -16.44 14.76 -22.78
N ALA A 200 -17.44 15.64 -22.83
CA ALA A 200 -17.98 16.19 -24.08
C ALA A 200 -16.95 16.92 -24.94
N ASN A 201 -15.98 17.55 -24.31
CA ASN A 201 -14.93 18.32 -24.99
C ASN A 201 -13.65 17.49 -25.26
N LEU A 202 -13.62 16.21 -24.86
CA LEU A 202 -12.47 15.37 -25.12
C LEU A 202 -12.49 14.89 -26.59
N PRO A 203 -11.32 14.85 -27.27
CA PRO A 203 -11.24 14.28 -28.60
C PRO A 203 -11.42 12.76 -28.57
N GLU A 204 -12.11 12.20 -29.57
CA GLU A 204 -12.23 10.75 -29.71
C GLU A 204 -10.91 10.08 -30.07
N ASP A 205 -10.11 10.73 -30.92
CA ASP A 205 -8.80 10.23 -31.37
C ASP A 205 -7.88 11.43 -31.71
N VAL A 206 -6.72 11.47 -31.10
CA VAL A 206 -5.74 12.52 -31.32
C VAL A 206 -4.32 11.96 -31.46
N PHE A 207 -3.51 12.58 -32.34
CA PHE A 207 -2.15 12.20 -32.61
C PHE A 207 -1.22 13.38 -32.37
N TYR A 208 -0.14 13.10 -31.64
CA TYR A 208 0.97 14.05 -31.46
C TYR A 208 2.24 13.47 -32.07
N THR A 209 3.11 14.33 -32.58
CA THR A 209 4.41 13.96 -33.14
C THR A 209 5.53 14.70 -32.42
N GLY A 210 6.71 14.10 -32.35
CA GLY A 210 7.85 14.69 -31.64
C GLY A 210 7.78 14.52 -30.11
N VAL A 211 7.03 13.54 -29.62
CA VAL A 211 6.87 13.25 -28.21
C VAL A 211 7.95 12.25 -27.76
N GLU A 212 8.86 12.68 -26.89
CA GLU A 212 10.06 11.90 -26.55
C GLU A 212 9.83 10.81 -25.52
N LYS A 213 8.80 10.95 -24.68
CA LYS A 213 8.44 10.01 -23.62
C LYS A 213 6.92 9.82 -23.58
N PRO A 214 6.40 8.75 -22.93
CA PRO A 214 4.96 8.66 -22.63
C PRO A 214 4.46 9.90 -21.88
N ASP A 215 3.20 10.22 -22.04
CA ASP A 215 2.54 11.40 -21.44
C ASP A 215 1.97 11.11 -20.02
N PHE A 216 2.54 10.14 -19.35
CA PHE A 216 2.21 9.75 -17.97
C PHE A 216 3.45 9.21 -17.26
N GLY A 217 3.50 9.39 -15.93
CA GLY A 217 4.46 8.69 -15.08
C GLY A 217 3.93 7.30 -14.70
N TYR A 218 4.80 6.29 -14.76
CA TYR A 218 4.49 4.93 -14.34
C TYR A 218 5.42 4.48 -13.22
N TYR A 219 4.86 4.24 -12.05
CA TYR A 219 5.56 3.64 -10.91
C TYR A 219 5.28 2.14 -10.84
N ARG A 220 6.33 1.34 -10.59
CA ARG A 220 6.21 -0.08 -10.26
C ARG A 220 7.09 -0.45 -9.06
N ASN A 221 6.64 -1.37 -8.24
CA ASN A 221 7.46 -1.90 -7.15
C ASN A 221 8.71 -2.60 -7.71
N PRO A 222 9.90 -2.36 -7.11
CA PRO A 222 11.16 -2.98 -7.55
C PRO A 222 11.28 -4.42 -7.04
N ILE A 223 10.31 -5.24 -7.37
CA ILE A 223 10.24 -6.65 -6.98
C ILE A 223 10.02 -7.49 -8.24
N LYS A 224 10.77 -8.60 -8.36
CA LYS A 224 10.59 -9.53 -9.48
C LYS A 224 9.16 -10.05 -9.50
N ASN A 225 8.46 -9.85 -10.61
CA ASN A 225 7.15 -10.42 -10.83
C ASN A 225 7.27 -11.93 -11.05
N THR A 226 6.78 -12.70 -10.08
CA THR A 226 6.76 -14.16 -10.11
C THR A 226 5.40 -14.74 -10.50
N VAL A 227 4.39 -13.85 -10.72
CA VAL A 227 3.04 -14.27 -11.09
C VAL A 227 2.96 -14.63 -12.56
N ASP A 228 3.49 -13.77 -13.43
CA ASP A 228 3.44 -13.98 -14.89
C ASP A 228 4.71 -13.52 -15.62
N ASN A 229 5.74 -13.12 -14.90
CA ASN A 229 7.00 -12.59 -15.42
C ASN A 229 6.86 -11.33 -16.32
N SER A 230 5.69 -10.68 -16.34
CA SER A 230 5.54 -9.40 -17.02
C SER A 230 6.35 -8.31 -16.30
N PRO A 231 6.65 -7.16 -16.96
CA PRO A 231 7.32 -6.04 -16.34
C PRO A 231 6.49 -5.29 -15.28
N CYS A 232 5.26 -5.73 -14.99
CA CYS A 232 4.43 -5.12 -13.96
C CYS A 232 4.99 -5.37 -12.56
N GLY A 233 4.83 -4.39 -11.68
CA GLY A 233 5.15 -4.53 -10.26
C GLY A 233 4.16 -5.45 -9.53
N ILE A 234 4.65 -6.12 -8.49
CA ILE A 234 3.83 -6.92 -7.56
C ILE A 234 3.79 -6.25 -6.19
N SER A 235 2.78 -6.59 -5.38
CA SER A 235 2.64 -6.07 -4.02
C SER A 235 3.88 -6.33 -3.17
N VAL A 236 4.24 -5.35 -2.32
CA VAL A 236 5.36 -5.48 -1.36
C VAL A 236 5.15 -6.60 -0.34
N PHE A 237 3.90 -7.03 -0.13
CA PHE A 237 3.54 -8.10 0.78
C PHE A 237 3.12 -9.42 0.07
N ASP A 238 3.23 -9.51 -1.27
CA ASP A 238 2.78 -10.71 -2.01
C ASP A 238 3.38 -12.01 -1.48
N THR A 239 4.67 -12.01 -1.16
CA THR A 239 5.37 -13.18 -0.61
C THR A 239 4.93 -13.55 0.80
N SER A 240 4.17 -12.70 1.48
CA SER A 240 3.74 -12.87 2.87
C SER A 240 2.24 -13.19 3.02
N ILE A 241 1.48 -13.31 1.93
CA ILE A 241 0.01 -13.50 1.96
C ILE A 241 -0.41 -14.63 2.91
N ASN A 242 0.22 -15.80 2.78
CA ASN A 242 -0.13 -16.95 3.64
C ASN A 242 0.23 -16.72 5.11
N LEU A 243 1.33 -16.01 5.38
CA LEU A 243 1.73 -15.68 6.74
C LEU A 243 0.77 -14.67 7.36
N ILE A 244 0.34 -13.66 6.60
CA ILE A 244 -0.66 -12.67 7.04
C ILE A 244 -1.96 -13.40 7.42
N LYS A 245 -2.45 -14.31 6.56
CA LYS A 245 -3.61 -15.16 6.88
C LYS A 245 -3.42 -15.94 8.18
N MET A 246 -2.24 -16.54 8.38
CA MET A 246 -1.94 -17.28 9.61
C MET A 246 -1.91 -16.35 10.82
N THR A 247 -1.43 -15.12 10.66
CA THR A 247 -1.34 -14.10 11.70
C THR A 247 -2.73 -13.65 12.14
N ASP A 248 -3.61 -13.30 11.20
CA ASP A 248 -5.02 -12.94 11.46
C ASP A 248 -5.74 -14.09 12.20
N THR A 249 -5.55 -15.33 11.73
CA THR A 249 -6.14 -16.51 12.35
C THR A 249 -5.59 -16.75 13.78
N GLN A 250 -4.31 -16.50 13.99
CA GLN A 250 -3.69 -16.66 15.31
C GLN A 250 -4.17 -15.60 16.30
N PHE A 251 -4.40 -14.38 15.83
CA PHE A 251 -4.98 -13.31 16.63
C PHE A 251 -6.41 -13.65 17.06
N ALA A 252 -7.22 -14.17 16.14
CA ALA A 252 -8.57 -14.65 16.49
C ALA A 252 -8.56 -15.79 17.52
N ARG A 253 -7.50 -16.62 17.54
CA ARG A 253 -7.31 -17.64 18.60
C ARG A 253 -6.98 -17.03 19.96
N LEU A 254 -6.27 -15.89 19.96
CA LEU A 254 -5.99 -15.16 21.19
C LEU A 254 -7.29 -14.62 21.80
N ASP A 255 -8.15 -13.99 21.00
CA ASP A 255 -9.48 -13.55 21.44
C ASP A 255 -10.30 -14.71 21.99
N TRP A 256 -10.31 -15.83 21.27
CA TRP A 256 -11.02 -17.04 21.73
C TRP A 256 -10.45 -17.60 23.05
N GLU A 257 -9.14 -17.51 23.26
CA GLU A 257 -8.51 -17.97 24.51
C GLU A 257 -9.01 -17.15 25.70
N PHE A 258 -9.11 -15.84 25.56
CA PHE A 258 -9.67 -14.97 26.60
C PHE A 258 -11.17 -15.22 26.79
N GLU A 259 -11.94 -15.30 25.70
CA GLU A 259 -13.37 -15.53 25.78
C GLU A 259 -13.72 -16.90 26.37
N SER A 260 -13.04 -17.97 25.95
CA SER A 260 -13.27 -19.32 26.43
C SER A 260 -12.72 -19.56 27.86
N GLY A 261 -11.68 -18.79 28.21
CA GLY A 261 -11.02 -18.84 29.52
C GLY A 261 -11.70 -17.97 30.58
N GLU A 262 -12.79 -17.26 30.26
CA GLU A 262 -13.51 -16.48 31.26
C GLU A 262 -13.94 -17.33 32.44
N ARG A 263 -13.68 -16.79 33.63
CA ARG A 263 -14.08 -17.44 34.89
C ARG A 263 -15.58 -17.66 34.87
N ALA A 264 -15.98 -18.91 35.12
CA ALA A 264 -17.37 -19.29 35.24
C ALA A 264 -17.60 -20.16 36.49
N VAL A 265 -18.78 -20.06 37.03
CA VAL A 265 -19.25 -20.94 38.12
C VAL A 265 -20.33 -21.84 37.57
N HIS A 266 -20.03 -23.12 37.46
CA HIS A 266 -21.00 -24.14 37.09
C HIS A 266 -21.79 -24.51 38.33
N VAL A 267 -23.11 -24.31 38.29
CA VAL A 267 -24.01 -24.60 39.40
C VAL A 267 -24.97 -25.70 38.99
N ASP A 268 -25.15 -26.70 39.85
CA ASP A 268 -26.17 -27.71 39.60
C ASP A 268 -27.55 -27.06 39.62
N ILE A 269 -28.38 -27.39 38.61
CA ILE A 269 -29.71 -26.81 38.47
C ILE A 269 -30.62 -27.10 39.67
N THR A 270 -30.34 -28.19 40.37
CA THR A 270 -31.08 -28.60 41.59
C THR A 270 -30.72 -27.77 42.81
N ALA A 271 -29.56 -27.08 42.77
CA ALA A 271 -29.11 -26.19 43.86
C ALA A 271 -29.77 -24.78 43.77
N LEU A 272 -30.34 -24.44 42.62
CA LEU A 272 -31.03 -23.18 42.43
C LEU A 272 -32.45 -23.28 43.01
N GLN A 273 -32.64 -22.77 44.23
CA GLN A 273 -33.98 -22.74 44.83
C GLN A 273 -34.89 -21.76 44.12
N ALA A 274 -36.07 -22.24 43.74
CA ALA A 274 -37.11 -21.39 43.19
C ALA A 274 -37.65 -20.42 44.25
N VAL A 275 -37.63 -19.13 43.95
CA VAL A 275 -38.17 -18.10 44.86
C VAL A 275 -39.68 -17.96 44.61
N PRO A 276 -40.53 -18.12 45.63
CA PRO A 276 -41.96 -17.93 45.49
C PRO A 276 -42.26 -16.44 45.20
N VAL A 277 -42.93 -16.17 44.12
CA VAL A 277 -43.39 -14.82 43.75
C VAL A 277 -44.91 -14.83 43.84
N ILE A 278 -45.47 -13.94 44.66
CA ILE A 278 -46.94 -13.76 44.73
C ILE A 278 -47.36 -12.78 43.63
N GLY A 279 -48.17 -13.28 42.69
CA GLY A 279 -48.78 -12.46 41.64
C GLY A 279 -49.81 -11.49 42.23
N LYS A 280 -50.19 -10.49 41.45
CA LYS A 280 -51.21 -9.47 41.84
C LYS A 280 -52.57 -10.09 42.18
N ASP A 281 -52.83 -11.28 41.69
CA ASP A 281 -54.09 -12.01 41.90
C ASP A 281 -53.99 -13.06 43.02
N GLY A 282 -52.89 -13.02 43.80
CA GLY A 282 -52.68 -13.97 44.94
C GLY A 282 -52.12 -15.32 44.56
N ASP A 283 -51.92 -15.60 43.27
CA ASP A 283 -51.32 -16.83 42.79
C ASP A 283 -49.84 -16.92 43.12
N ARG A 284 -49.44 -18.06 43.66
CA ARG A 284 -48.03 -18.37 43.99
C ARG A 284 -47.38 -18.98 42.75
N THR A 285 -46.50 -18.20 42.11
CA THR A 285 -45.63 -18.71 41.06
C THR A 285 -44.20 -18.80 41.57
N PHE A 286 -43.45 -19.80 41.11
CA PHE A 286 -42.04 -19.96 41.46
C PHE A 286 -41.17 -19.44 40.31
N LYS A 287 -40.33 -18.44 40.56
CA LYS A 287 -39.37 -17.96 39.57
C LYS A 287 -37.95 -18.37 39.98
N MET A 288 -37.21 -18.92 39.07
CA MET A 288 -35.79 -19.13 39.24
C MET A 288 -35.07 -17.76 39.34
N PRO A 289 -34.11 -17.61 40.26
CA PRO A 289 -33.34 -16.40 40.34
C PRO A 289 -32.60 -16.16 39.01
N LYS A 290 -32.66 -14.94 38.50
CA LYS A 290 -31.85 -14.54 37.33
C LYS A 290 -30.41 -14.38 37.78
N LEU A 291 -29.58 -15.37 37.50
CA LEU A 291 -28.13 -15.30 37.67
C LEU A 291 -27.53 -14.58 36.45
N SER A 292 -26.36 -13.96 36.61
CA SER A 292 -25.61 -13.45 35.46
C SER A 292 -25.18 -14.63 34.58
N GLU A 293 -25.75 -14.75 33.39
CA GLU A 293 -25.48 -15.86 32.46
C GLU A 293 -24.00 -15.94 32.04
N ARG A 294 -23.26 -14.84 32.17
CA ARG A 294 -21.83 -14.78 31.87
C ARG A 294 -20.99 -15.46 32.96
N LEU A 295 -21.38 -15.33 34.25
CA LEU A 295 -20.62 -15.87 35.35
C LEU A 295 -21.16 -17.24 35.80
N TYR A 296 -22.48 -17.43 35.79
CA TYR A 296 -23.12 -18.64 36.30
C TYR A 296 -23.73 -19.45 35.17
N ARG A 297 -23.28 -20.71 35.04
CA ARG A 297 -23.83 -21.66 34.05
C ARG A 297 -24.53 -22.80 34.82
N ALA A 298 -25.84 -22.91 34.62
CA ALA A 298 -26.63 -24.00 35.17
C ALA A 298 -26.37 -25.28 34.34
N LEU A 299 -25.85 -26.31 34.97
CA LEU A 299 -25.57 -27.62 34.37
C LEU A 299 -26.27 -28.73 35.16
N ASN A 300 -26.65 -29.84 34.47
CA ASN A 300 -26.99 -31.09 35.13
C ASN A 300 -25.68 -31.80 35.48
N LEU A 301 -25.16 -31.53 36.68
CA LEU A 301 -24.00 -32.26 37.19
C LEU A 301 -24.51 -33.64 37.63
N SER A 302 -24.19 -34.73 36.91
CA SER A 302 -24.58 -36.06 37.31
C SER A 302 -23.95 -36.37 38.68
N LYS A 303 -24.78 -36.81 39.64
CA LYS A 303 -24.37 -37.20 40.98
C LYS A 303 -23.37 -38.35 40.90
N GLY A 304 -22.10 -38.05 40.67
CA GLY A 304 -21.01 -38.95 41.09
C GLY A 304 -20.81 -38.78 42.60
N ASN A 305 -20.25 -39.78 43.25
CA ASN A 305 -20.07 -39.92 44.69
C ASN A 305 -19.32 -38.76 45.42
N GLY A 306 -19.71 -37.53 45.21
CA GLY A 306 -19.17 -36.34 45.85
C GLY A 306 -20.10 -35.16 45.57
N ASP A 307 -20.60 -34.57 46.63
CA ASP A 307 -21.63 -33.53 46.65
C ASP A 307 -21.16 -32.15 46.13
N ASP A 308 -20.54 -32.06 44.95
CA ASP A 308 -20.18 -30.79 44.38
C ASP A 308 -21.40 -30.14 43.74
N ILE A 309 -22.09 -29.30 44.51
CA ILE A 309 -23.25 -28.49 44.06
C ILE A 309 -22.80 -27.37 43.09
N TYR A 310 -21.51 -27.02 43.09
CA TYR A 310 -20.91 -26.04 42.16
C TYR A 310 -19.48 -26.44 41.81
N GLN A 311 -19.06 -26.02 40.61
CA GLN A 311 -17.69 -26.17 40.16
C GLN A 311 -17.21 -24.82 39.58
N GLU A 312 -16.08 -24.35 40.10
CA GLU A 312 -15.44 -23.17 39.53
C GLU A 312 -14.61 -23.57 38.31
N TYR A 313 -14.86 -22.88 37.18
CA TYR A 313 -14.08 -22.98 35.98
C TYR A 313 -13.19 -21.74 35.86
N SER A 314 -11.90 -21.92 36.04
CA SER A 314 -10.89 -20.86 35.95
C SER A 314 -9.60 -21.44 35.34
N PRO A 315 -9.57 -21.73 34.03
CA PRO A 315 -8.41 -22.34 33.40
C PRO A 315 -7.24 -21.37 33.38
N THR A 316 -6.03 -21.90 33.33
CA THR A 316 -4.84 -21.11 33.04
C THR A 316 -4.84 -20.74 31.54
N LEU A 317 -4.72 -19.46 31.25
CA LEU A 317 -4.66 -18.98 29.88
C LEU A 317 -3.31 -19.34 29.22
N ARG A 318 -3.34 -19.63 27.91
CA ARG A 318 -2.15 -19.95 27.11
C ARG A 318 -1.72 -18.75 26.24
N ASP A 319 -2.10 -17.54 26.65
CA ASP A 319 -1.89 -16.27 25.98
C ASP A 319 -0.43 -16.04 25.59
N SER A 320 0.50 -16.28 26.48
CA SER A 320 1.94 -16.10 26.22
C SER A 320 2.46 -16.98 25.09
N ASN A 321 2.00 -18.23 25.00
CA ASN A 321 2.37 -19.15 23.90
C ASN A 321 1.76 -18.69 22.56
N ILE A 322 0.52 -18.19 22.60
CA ILE A 322 -0.18 -17.67 21.40
C ILE A 322 0.50 -16.40 20.90
N ILE A 323 0.84 -15.47 21.80
CA ILE A 323 1.56 -14.23 21.49
C ILE A 323 2.95 -14.54 20.94
N SER A 324 3.68 -15.48 21.52
CA SER A 324 4.98 -15.90 21.02
C SER A 324 4.89 -16.46 19.59
N GLY A 325 3.86 -17.27 19.30
CA GLY A 325 3.59 -17.76 17.95
C GLY A 325 3.23 -16.64 16.97
N LEU A 326 2.43 -15.66 17.41
CA LEU A 326 2.07 -14.47 16.63
C LEU A 326 3.32 -13.67 16.25
N ASN A 327 4.19 -13.39 17.23
CA ASN A 327 5.45 -12.68 17.00
C ASN A 327 6.39 -13.43 16.03
N ALA A 328 6.42 -14.76 16.07
CA ALA A 328 7.20 -15.55 15.12
C ALA A 328 6.71 -15.37 13.68
N TYR A 329 5.39 -15.27 13.45
CA TYR A 329 4.83 -14.98 12.14
C TYR A 329 5.16 -13.54 11.69
N LEU A 330 4.97 -12.55 12.57
CA LEU A 330 5.29 -11.14 12.29
C LEU A 330 6.76 -10.96 11.89
N ARG A 331 7.70 -11.58 12.61
CA ARG A 331 9.13 -11.57 12.25
C ARG A 331 9.41 -12.18 10.87
N ARG A 332 8.67 -13.20 10.49
CA ARG A 332 8.81 -13.79 9.15
C ARG A 332 8.23 -12.91 8.06
N ILE A 333 7.13 -12.20 8.35
CA ILE A 333 6.55 -11.18 7.47
C ILE A 333 7.54 -10.03 7.26
N GLU A 334 8.14 -9.50 8.34
CA GLU A 334 9.21 -8.48 8.27
C GLU A 334 10.36 -8.92 7.36
N PHE A 335 10.83 -10.16 7.52
CA PHE A 335 11.88 -10.70 6.69
C PHE A 335 11.49 -10.73 5.21
N ASN A 336 10.32 -11.27 4.88
CA ASN A 336 9.86 -11.44 3.50
C ASN A 336 9.59 -10.10 2.81
N SER A 337 9.05 -9.12 3.56
CA SER A 337 8.74 -7.77 3.06
C SER A 337 9.95 -6.84 3.08
N CYS A 338 11.12 -7.29 3.55
CA CYS A 338 12.34 -6.48 3.73
C CYS A 338 12.20 -5.35 4.76
N LEU A 339 11.31 -5.47 5.72
CA LEU A 339 11.24 -4.59 6.89
C LEU A 339 12.36 -4.91 7.89
N SER A 340 12.61 -4.00 8.80
CA SER A 340 13.48 -4.24 9.94
C SER A 340 12.75 -5.07 11.00
N TYR A 341 13.48 -5.86 11.77
CA TYR A 341 12.88 -6.56 12.90
C TYR A 341 12.46 -5.54 13.97
N GLY A 342 11.20 -5.64 14.38
CA GLY A 342 10.56 -4.72 15.32
C GLY A 342 9.73 -3.63 14.65
N ASP A 343 9.63 -3.62 13.32
CA ASP A 343 8.70 -2.75 12.61
C ASP A 343 7.24 -3.23 12.79
N LEU A 344 7.02 -4.55 12.93
CA LEU A 344 5.73 -5.18 13.16
C LEU A 344 5.70 -6.06 14.41
N SER A 345 6.81 -6.71 14.74
CA SER A 345 6.92 -7.63 15.87
C SER A 345 7.42 -6.94 17.12
N ASP A 346 7.07 -7.49 18.30
CA ASP A 346 7.66 -7.04 19.55
C ASP A 346 9.16 -7.23 19.57
N VAL A 347 9.87 -6.19 19.95
CA VAL A 347 11.30 -6.24 20.23
C VAL A 347 11.48 -6.88 21.60
N ASN A 348 11.43 -8.20 21.65
CA ASN A 348 11.87 -8.89 22.86
C ASN A 348 13.36 -8.62 23.08
N GLU A 349 13.74 -8.39 24.31
CA GLU A 349 15.12 -8.15 24.80
C GLU A 349 16.11 -9.31 24.56
N VAL A 350 15.79 -10.24 23.69
CA VAL A 350 16.71 -11.29 23.31
C VAL A 350 17.77 -10.67 22.40
N ASP A 351 18.93 -10.48 22.99
CA ASP A 351 20.23 -10.14 22.42
C ASP A 351 20.35 -10.25 20.89
N LYS A 352 19.78 -9.25 20.18
CA LYS A 352 20.17 -9.06 18.78
C LYS A 352 21.59 -8.53 18.80
N THR A 353 22.51 -9.28 18.25
CA THR A 353 23.86 -8.76 18.05
C THR A 353 23.75 -7.48 17.21
N ALA A 354 24.58 -6.48 17.51
CA ALA A 354 24.63 -5.25 16.73
C ALA A 354 24.74 -5.52 15.22
N THR A 355 25.37 -6.64 14.84
CA THR A 355 25.51 -7.11 13.47
C THR A 355 24.17 -7.51 12.84
N GLU A 356 23.29 -8.22 13.56
CA GLU A 356 21.97 -8.61 13.04
C GLU A 356 21.05 -7.41 12.85
N ALA A 357 21.09 -6.46 13.78
CA ALA A 357 20.38 -5.20 13.66
C ALA A 357 20.84 -4.39 12.43
N LYS A 358 22.17 -4.29 12.20
CA LYS A 358 22.74 -3.64 11.00
C LYS A 358 22.32 -4.34 9.70
N ILE A 359 22.31 -5.68 9.66
CA ILE A 359 21.89 -6.44 8.47
C ILE A 359 20.39 -6.21 8.16
N ALA A 360 19.54 -6.17 9.18
CA ALA A 360 18.10 -5.91 9.02
C ALA A 360 17.85 -4.49 8.48
N LYS A 361 18.50 -3.48 9.06
CA LYS A 361 18.47 -2.08 8.58
C LYS A 361 18.94 -1.98 7.13
N LYS A 362 20.04 -2.69 6.76
CA LYS A 362 20.56 -2.68 5.39
C LYS A 362 19.56 -3.25 4.36
N ARG A 363 18.79 -4.28 4.72
CA ARG A 363 17.74 -4.82 3.82
C ARG A 363 16.64 -3.80 3.57
N LYS A 364 16.14 -3.15 4.63
CA LYS A 364 15.14 -2.08 4.54
C LYS A 364 15.67 -0.92 3.71
N PHE A 365 16.89 -0.47 3.99
CA PHE A 365 17.57 0.58 3.23
C PHE A 365 17.62 0.28 1.73
N ASN A 366 18.12 -0.91 1.35
CA ASN A 366 18.20 -1.30 -0.06
C ASN A 366 16.82 -1.34 -0.74
N ARG A 367 15.78 -1.78 -0.03
CA ARG A 367 14.40 -1.77 -0.54
C ARG A 367 13.89 -0.35 -0.75
N VAL A 368 14.08 0.52 0.23
CA VAL A 368 13.70 1.93 0.17
C VAL A 368 14.42 2.63 -1.00
N LYS A 369 15.73 2.45 -1.15
CA LYS A 369 16.50 3.01 -2.28
C LYS A 369 15.97 2.55 -3.64
N ALA A 370 15.61 1.29 -3.78
CA ALA A 370 15.03 0.79 -5.03
C ALA A 370 13.64 1.39 -5.31
N ILE A 371 12.79 1.58 -4.28
CA ILE A 371 11.50 2.25 -4.39
C ILE A 371 11.71 3.72 -4.81
N GLN A 372 12.61 4.45 -4.15
CA GLN A 372 12.95 5.83 -4.44
C GLN A 372 13.45 6.01 -5.88
N SER A 373 14.29 5.08 -6.38
CA SER A 373 14.75 5.11 -7.78
C SER A 373 13.59 5.00 -8.77
N ASN A 374 12.70 4.02 -8.59
CA ASN A 374 11.55 3.85 -9.49
C ASN A 374 10.55 5.00 -9.37
N LEU A 375 10.42 5.58 -8.16
CA LEU A 375 9.58 6.75 -7.94
C LEU A 375 10.13 7.98 -8.63
N LYS A 376 11.45 8.20 -8.56
CA LYS A 376 12.12 9.30 -9.28
C LYS A 376 11.88 9.23 -10.77
N ASP A 377 12.02 8.04 -11.38
CA ASP A 377 11.77 7.84 -12.81
C ASP A 377 10.31 8.15 -13.16
N CYS A 378 9.35 7.74 -12.32
CA CYS A 378 7.94 8.05 -12.48
C CYS A 378 7.64 9.56 -12.40
N LEU A 379 8.25 10.25 -11.43
CA LEU A 379 8.08 11.71 -11.27
C LEU A 379 8.75 12.49 -12.42
N GLU A 380 9.90 12.02 -12.91
CA GLU A 380 10.55 12.62 -14.10
C GLU A 380 9.68 12.51 -15.34
N ASP A 381 9.02 11.35 -15.54
CA ASP A 381 8.08 11.18 -16.66
C ASP A 381 6.82 12.03 -16.48
N LEU A 382 6.32 12.22 -15.25
CA LEU A 382 5.23 13.14 -14.95
C LEU A 382 5.59 14.59 -15.28
N VAL A 383 6.78 15.04 -14.85
CA VAL A 383 7.25 16.41 -15.16
C VAL A 383 7.37 16.63 -16.66
N TYR A 384 7.85 15.61 -17.40
CA TYR A 384 7.87 15.65 -18.86
C TYR A 384 6.45 15.81 -19.44
N ALA A 385 5.49 15.04 -18.96
CA ALA A 385 4.11 15.10 -19.40
C ALA A 385 3.48 16.48 -19.11
N LEU A 386 3.72 17.04 -17.93
CA LEU A 386 3.28 18.40 -17.57
C LEU A 386 3.90 19.46 -18.49
N ALA A 387 5.21 19.37 -18.74
CA ALA A 387 5.91 20.29 -19.65
C ALA A 387 5.39 20.15 -21.10
N PHE A 388 5.07 18.92 -21.53
CA PHE A 388 4.53 18.65 -22.87
C PHE A 388 3.18 19.34 -23.06
N TYR A 389 2.23 19.14 -22.15
CA TYR A 389 0.89 19.75 -22.28
C TYR A 389 0.88 21.26 -22.08
N ASN A 390 1.87 21.82 -21.39
CA ASN A 390 2.05 23.27 -21.27
C ASN A 390 2.92 23.89 -22.40
N GLY A 391 3.35 23.08 -23.38
CA GLY A 391 4.14 23.57 -24.53
C GLY A 391 5.59 23.95 -24.19
N LEU A 392 6.10 23.52 -23.05
CA LEU A 392 7.40 23.93 -22.48
C LEU A 392 8.55 22.95 -22.76
N THR A 393 8.30 21.85 -23.49
CA THR A 393 9.34 20.86 -23.82
C THR A 393 10.48 21.44 -24.68
N LYS A 394 10.21 22.49 -25.44
CA LYS A 394 11.22 23.15 -26.30
C LYS A 394 12.03 24.23 -25.59
N THR A 395 11.52 24.80 -24.51
CA THR A 395 12.20 25.86 -23.74
C THR A 395 13.24 25.30 -22.77
N GLY A 396 13.20 24.00 -22.55
CA GLY A 396 14.05 23.30 -21.57
C GLY A 396 13.57 23.54 -20.16
N TYR A 397 13.71 22.51 -19.35
CA TYR A 397 13.53 22.54 -17.90
C TYR A 397 14.49 21.52 -17.28
N GLU A 398 14.82 21.71 -16.04
CA GLU A 398 15.61 20.77 -15.25
C GLU A 398 14.76 20.26 -14.11
N PHE A 399 14.76 18.94 -13.89
CA PHE A 399 14.09 18.28 -12.78
C PHE A 399 15.14 17.73 -11.83
N VAL A 400 15.06 18.15 -10.58
CA VAL A 400 15.92 17.66 -9.50
C VAL A 400 15.07 16.97 -8.47
N CYS A 401 15.38 15.71 -8.18
CA CYS A 401 14.75 14.95 -7.11
C CYS A 401 15.81 14.22 -6.30
N THR A 402 15.89 14.54 -5.02
CA THR A 402 16.86 14.00 -4.07
C THR A 402 16.15 13.42 -2.87
N PHE A 403 16.73 12.36 -2.30
CA PHE A 403 16.27 11.70 -1.10
C PHE A 403 17.41 11.70 -0.08
N LYS A 404 17.19 12.36 1.04
CA LYS A 404 18.08 12.32 2.19
C LYS A 404 17.59 11.20 3.11
N ASP A 405 18.44 10.21 3.41
CA ASP A 405 18.02 9.00 4.16
C ASP A 405 18.58 8.99 5.58
N SER A 406 18.52 10.11 6.28
CA SER A 406 19.08 10.27 7.63
C SER A 406 18.53 9.27 8.65
N ILE A 407 17.27 8.85 8.51
CA ILE A 407 16.64 7.86 9.41
C ILE A 407 17.20 6.45 9.24
N LEU A 408 17.64 6.11 8.03
CA LEU A 408 18.14 4.76 7.71
C LEU A 408 19.65 4.63 7.88
N VAL A 409 20.35 5.74 7.85
CA VAL A 409 21.79 5.83 8.04
C VAL A 409 22.06 6.27 9.48
N ASP A 410 22.91 5.57 10.19
CA ASP A 410 23.41 6.01 11.51
C ASP A 410 24.41 7.15 11.27
N GLU A 411 23.89 8.36 11.05
CA GLU A 411 24.68 9.56 10.74
C GLU A 411 25.76 9.83 11.78
N GLU A 412 25.48 9.51 13.05
CA GLU A 412 26.44 9.74 14.10
C GLU A 412 27.62 8.78 14.00
N THR A 413 27.37 7.51 13.68
CA THR A 413 28.43 6.53 13.44
C THR A 413 29.23 6.89 12.18
N GLU A 414 28.57 7.28 11.08
CA GLU A 414 29.21 7.69 9.83
C GLU A 414 30.03 8.96 10.04
N ARG A 415 29.48 9.94 10.77
CA ARG A 415 30.17 11.17 11.11
C ARG A 415 31.40 10.94 11.99
N GLN A 416 31.33 9.98 12.91
CA GLN A 416 32.48 9.58 13.72
C GLN A 416 33.54 8.89 12.87
N GLN A 417 33.16 8.05 11.93
CA GLN A 417 34.06 7.39 11.01
C GLN A 417 34.74 8.38 10.07
N ASP A 418 33.96 9.30 9.47
CA ASP A 418 34.51 10.38 8.63
C ASP A 418 35.51 11.28 9.42
N ARG A 419 35.24 11.55 10.72
CA ARG A 419 36.19 12.25 11.58
C ARG A 419 37.48 11.48 11.77
N GLN A 420 37.39 10.16 11.92
CA GLN A 420 38.58 9.31 12.02
C GLN A 420 39.34 9.29 10.69
N ASP A 421 38.63 9.22 9.58
CA ASP A 421 39.21 9.24 8.24
C ASP A 421 39.91 10.58 7.95
N VAL A 422 39.34 11.71 8.40
CA VAL A 422 40.02 13.02 8.37
C VAL A 422 41.27 13.01 9.23
N ALA A 423 41.22 12.46 10.45
CA ALA A 423 42.34 12.39 11.34
C ALA A 423 43.48 11.50 10.80
N MET A 424 43.17 10.47 10.02
CA MET A 424 44.11 9.58 9.35
C MET A 424 44.57 10.12 7.98
N GLY A 425 44.02 11.24 7.50
CA GLY A 425 44.33 11.81 6.18
C GLY A 425 43.71 11.04 4.99
N ALA A 426 42.76 10.14 5.24
CA ALA A 426 42.03 9.41 4.22
C ALA A 426 40.91 10.24 3.58
N LEU A 427 40.37 11.21 4.31
CA LEU A 427 39.37 12.17 3.88
C LEU A 427 39.86 13.59 4.12
N ASN A 428 39.67 14.51 3.17
CA ASN A 428 40.07 15.89 3.38
C ASN A 428 39.09 16.63 4.31
N LEU A 429 39.57 17.56 5.13
CA LEU A 429 38.73 18.31 6.06
C LEU A 429 37.64 19.15 5.32
N TRP A 430 37.93 19.65 4.12
CA TRP A 430 36.95 20.39 3.33
C TRP A 430 35.84 19.49 2.80
N GLU A 431 36.12 18.22 2.45
CA GLU A 431 35.10 17.23 2.05
C GLU A 431 34.19 16.87 3.24
N TYR A 432 34.76 16.72 4.43
CA TYR A 432 34.01 16.53 5.67
C TYR A 432 33.08 17.71 5.95
N ARG A 433 33.57 18.96 5.79
CA ARG A 433 32.76 20.16 5.99
C ARG A 433 31.62 20.30 4.97
N MET A 434 31.91 20.03 3.70
CA MET A 434 30.85 19.97 2.66
C MET A 434 29.76 19.00 3.02
N LYS A 435 30.13 17.77 3.39
CA LYS A 435 29.18 16.69 3.69
C LYS A 435 28.34 16.97 4.94
N TRP A 436 28.97 17.44 6.02
CA TRP A 436 28.34 17.51 7.35
C TRP A 436 27.88 18.91 7.77
N MET A 437 28.38 19.95 7.12
CA MET A 437 28.02 21.34 7.43
C MET A 437 27.26 22.02 6.30
N GLY A 438 27.06 21.34 5.14
CA GLY A 438 26.32 21.88 4.01
C GLY A 438 27.00 23.06 3.32
N GLU A 439 28.32 23.20 3.51
CA GLU A 439 29.12 24.28 2.93
C GLU A 439 29.45 23.99 1.44
N THR A 440 29.58 25.04 0.64
CA THR A 440 30.14 24.90 -0.72
C THR A 440 31.62 24.59 -0.64
N GLU A 441 32.22 24.02 -1.71
CA GLU A 441 33.64 23.71 -1.77
C GLU A 441 34.55 24.92 -1.46
N GLU A 442 34.17 26.09 -2.00
CA GLU A 442 34.89 27.35 -1.77
C GLU A 442 34.80 27.79 -0.31
N GLN A 443 33.60 27.71 0.29
CA GLN A 443 33.39 28.04 1.71
C GLN A 443 34.13 27.06 2.62
N ALA A 444 34.02 25.76 2.33
CA ALA A 444 34.71 24.74 3.13
C ALA A 444 36.23 24.87 3.12
N LYS A 445 36.81 25.16 1.95
CA LYS A 445 38.26 25.41 1.81
C LYS A 445 38.74 26.69 2.50
N ALA A 446 37.93 27.76 2.43
CA ALA A 446 38.27 29.05 3.07
C ALA A 446 38.26 28.96 4.62
N MET A 447 37.54 28.00 5.19
CA MET A 447 37.42 27.80 6.64
C MET A 447 38.50 26.86 7.21
N ILE A 448 39.36 26.30 6.38
CA ILE A 448 40.51 25.48 6.85
C ILE A 448 41.68 26.42 7.12
N PRO A 449 42.23 26.43 8.35
CA PRO A 449 43.45 27.21 8.66
C PRO A 449 44.59 26.79 7.76
N ASP A 450 45.28 27.75 7.18
CA ASP A 450 46.49 27.47 6.43
C ASP A 450 47.59 26.91 7.40
N PRO A 451 48.10 25.69 7.15
CA PRO A 451 49.09 25.09 8.04
C PRO A 451 50.36 25.95 8.21
N ALA A 452 50.58 26.89 7.30
CA ALA A 452 51.72 27.84 7.39
C ALA A 452 51.55 28.93 8.46
N LEU A 453 50.38 29.07 9.08
CA LEU A 453 50.11 30.12 10.09
C LEU A 453 50.01 29.60 11.53
N VAL A 454 50.34 28.33 11.76
CA VAL A 454 50.23 27.67 13.10
C VAL A 454 51.58 27.57 13.79
N ASP A 455 52.71 27.95 13.13
CA ASP A 455 54.08 27.93 13.69
C ASP A 455 54.62 29.35 14.06
N GLU A 456 53.79 30.19 14.70
CA GLU A 456 54.29 31.37 15.43
C GLU A 456 53.87 31.35 16.90
#